data_8962762926efc14f9ecec2147455600f
#
_entry.id   8962762926efc14f9ecec2147455600f
#
_cell.length_a   1.000
_cell.length_b   1.000
_cell.length_c   1.000
_cell.angle_alpha   90.00
_cell.angle_beta   90.00
_cell.angle_gamma   90.00
#
_symmetry.space_group_name_H-M   'P 1'
#
loop_
_entity.id
_entity.type
_entity.pdbx_description
1 polymer ?
#
loop_
_entity_poly.entity_id
_entity_poly.type
_entity_poly.pdbx_seq_one_letter_code
_entity_poly.pdbx_strand_id
1 'polypeptide(L)'
;MRASLVIPVLNEEQILRGNTETILEYLDETLIDYEIMLVENGSSDNTEKIAAELSSQYAEVRTFSLHEPCLGEALKTGVSNAEYEKIVYYPIDLSVNLDFIPNSVRLLDANDIVVGSKRLRDAKDSRPKRRRIASRGYHQAVKLLFKTDLSDTTCVKAYRRDVAVSLMSLIPTGSNVFETEVLLEAQRRKHRIAQIPVSVDDQRKGRLPLRYKVVSKGQDLASLRIDVFSLSMGVVLFLVGSLWLGYLSLEKLVFNREGFLNPYSFLISMMLILFGAQGITYGLFARLFLQLRHEITVNNSRNSGNVFKEEAK
;
A
#
# COMPACT_ATOMS: atom_id res chain seq x y z
N MET A 1 11.00 15.02 -22.52
CA MET A 1 10.03 14.50 -21.50
C MET A 1 10.42 15.14 -20.18
N ARG A 2 9.46 15.54 -19.35
CA ARG A 2 9.70 16.21 -18.06
C ARG A 2 9.11 15.39 -16.92
N ALA A 3 9.84 15.24 -15.79
CA ALA A 3 9.35 14.47 -14.65
C ALA A 3 10.05 14.84 -13.34
N SER A 4 9.31 14.73 -12.22
CA SER A 4 9.85 14.78 -10.86
C SER A 4 10.03 13.36 -10.34
N LEU A 5 11.26 12.99 -9.96
CA LEU A 5 11.52 11.73 -9.28
C LEU A 5 11.43 11.93 -7.78
N VAL A 6 10.54 11.20 -7.12
CA VAL A 6 10.43 11.16 -5.66
C VAL A 6 11.11 9.91 -5.16
N ILE A 7 12.17 10.09 -4.39
CA ILE A 7 13.03 9.03 -3.87
C ILE A 7 13.10 9.13 -2.34
N PRO A 8 12.25 8.40 -1.61
CA PRO A 8 12.38 8.30 -0.16
C PRO A 8 13.67 7.56 0.22
N VAL A 9 14.45 8.15 1.11
CA VAL A 9 15.70 7.57 1.59
C VAL A 9 15.68 7.41 3.12
N LEU A 10 16.17 6.27 3.61
CA LEU A 10 16.24 5.97 5.03
C LEU A 10 17.47 5.09 5.30
N ASN A 11 18.46 5.58 6.04
CA ASN A 11 19.70 4.86 6.35
C ASN A 11 20.37 4.25 5.10
N GLU A 12 20.66 5.06 4.09
CA GLU A 12 21.26 4.66 2.80
C GLU A 12 22.62 5.32 2.55
N GLU A 13 23.35 5.72 3.63
CA GLU A 13 24.63 6.45 3.52
C GLU A 13 25.63 5.78 2.58
N GLN A 14 25.64 4.44 2.48
CA GLN A 14 26.60 3.69 1.68
C GLN A 14 26.36 3.76 0.19
N ILE A 15 25.12 3.97 -0.23
CA ILE A 15 24.73 3.89 -1.65
C ILE A 15 24.13 5.19 -2.19
N LEU A 16 23.71 6.09 -1.31
CA LEU A 16 22.95 7.28 -1.69
C LEU A 16 23.67 8.11 -2.75
N ARG A 17 24.96 8.45 -2.53
CA ARG A 17 25.73 9.27 -3.47
C ARG A 17 25.88 8.59 -4.83
N GLY A 18 26.47 7.40 -4.86
CA GLY A 18 26.77 6.73 -6.13
C GLY A 18 25.51 6.39 -6.94
N ASN A 19 24.43 5.99 -6.25
CA ASN A 19 23.19 5.67 -6.94
C ASN A 19 22.46 6.94 -7.44
N THR A 20 22.54 8.05 -6.71
CA THR A 20 22.00 9.33 -7.19
C THR A 20 22.74 9.79 -8.44
N GLU A 21 24.07 9.70 -8.46
CA GLU A 21 24.90 10.03 -9.62
C GLU A 21 24.58 9.14 -10.83
N THR A 22 24.40 7.84 -10.61
CA THR A 22 23.95 6.90 -11.66
C THR A 22 22.57 7.27 -12.21
N ILE A 23 21.65 7.71 -11.36
CA ILE A 23 20.32 8.17 -11.81
C ILE A 23 20.44 9.45 -12.62
N LEU A 24 21.25 10.42 -12.17
CA LEU A 24 21.48 11.68 -12.89
C LEU A 24 22.02 11.41 -14.29
N GLU A 25 23.11 10.64 -14.41
CA GLU A 25 23.69 10.25 -15.70
C GLU A 25 22.66 9.61 -16.64
N TYR A 26 21.84 8.69 -16.13
CA TYR A 26 20.80 8.05 -16.92
C TYR A 26 19.69 9.01 -17.36
N LEU A 27 19.31 9.96 -16.51
CA LEU A 27 18.25 10.93 -16.80
C LEU A 27 18.71 11.99 -17.80
N ASP A 28 19.96 12.43 -17.74
CA ASP A 28 20.55 13.35 -18.72
C ASP A 28 20.46 12.82 -20.15
N GLU A 29 20.55 11.50 -20.32
CA GLU A 29 20.42 10.85 -21.62
C GLU A 29 18.95 10.61 -22.05
N THR A 30 18.01 10.50 -21.11
CA THR A 30 16.67 9.99 -21.39
C THR A 30 15.54 11.00 -21.23
N LEU A 31 15.71 12.02 -20.40
CA LEU A 31 14.74 13.10 -20.19
C LEU A 31 15.26 14.44 -20.68
N ILE A 32 14.35 15.38 -20.93
CA ILE A 32 14.70 16.74 -21.35
C ILE A 32 14.93 17.63 -20.13
N ASP A 33 13.99 17.57 -19.19
CA ASP A 33 14.02 18.28 -17.91
C ASP A 33 13.58 17.33 -16.80
N TYR A 34 14.23 17.38 -15.66
CA TYR A 34 13.84 16.57 -14.51
C TYR A 34 14.29 17.23 -13.20
N GLU A 35 13.73 16.76 -12.11
CA GLU A 35 14.23 16.98 -10.75
C GLU A 35 14.25 15.68 -9.98
N ILE A 36 15.19 15.54 -9.06
CA ILE A 36 15.28 14.43 -8.12
C ILE A 36 15.00 14.97 -6.73
N MET A 37 13.96 14.47 -6.10
CA MET A 37 13.56 14.84 -4.76
C MET A 37 13.95 13.73 -3.80
N LEU A 38 15.08 13.90 -3.12
CA LEU A 38 15.52 13.02 -2.06
C LEU A 38 14.73 13.38 -0.79
N VAL A 39 13.79 12.53 -0.43
CA VAL A 39 13.02 12.73 0.81
C VAL A 39 13.62 11.87 1.91
N GLU A 40 14.46 12.51 2.73
CA GLU A 40 15.09 11.90 3.88
C GLU A 40 14.02 11.58 4.93
N ASN A 41 13.99 10.34 5.41
CA ASN A 41 12.86 9.76 6.12
C ASN A 41 13.23 9.39 7.58
N GLY A 42 13.91 10.28 8.30
CA GLY A 42 14.30 10.11 9.70
C GLY A 42 15.44 9.11 9.88
N SER A 43 16.54 9.27 9.12
CA SER A 43 17.70 8.40 9.21
C SER A 43 18.51 8.64 10.49
N SER A 44 19.19 7.59 10.94
CA SER A 44 20.10 7.62 12.09
C SER A 44 21.59 7.59 11.70
N ASP A 45 21.88 7.49 10.39
CA ASP A 45 23.23 7.53 9.81
C ASP A 45 23.50 8.85 9.09
N ASN A 46 24.54 8.92 8.25
CA ASN A 46 24.89 10.14 7.51
C ASN A 46 24.03 10.41 6.26
N THR A 47 22.92 9.71 6.07
CA THR A 47 22.04 9.86 4.88
C THR A 47 21.60 11.31 4.68
N GLU A 48 21.12 12.00 5.74
CA GLU A 48 20.67 13.39 5.68
C GLU A 48 21.78 14.33 5.21
N LYS A 49 22.99 14.18 5.79
CA LYS A 49 24.15 14.98 5.40
C LYS A 49 24.52 14.78 3.94
N ILE A 50 24.54 13.52 3.46
CA ILE A 50 24.86 13.21 2.06
C ILE A 50 23.80 13.77 1.11
N ALA A 51 22.52 13.71 1.48
CA ALA A 51 21.42 14.28 0.70
C ALA A 51 21.57 15.80 0.57
N ALA A 52 21.92 16.52 1.65
CA ALA A 52 22.17 17.95 1.63
C ALA A 52 23.39 18.32 0.76
N GLU A 53 24.48 17.54 0.82
CA GLU A 53 25.65 17.71 -0.05
C GLU A 53 25.28 17.53 -1.53
N LEU A 54 24.51 16.50 -1.88
CA LEU A 54 24.03 16.27 -3.25
C LEU A 54 23.16 17.42 -3.76
N SER A 55 22.25 17.93 -2.92
CA SER A 55 21.39 19.08 -3.28
C SER A 55 22.20 20.38 -3.47
N SER A 56 23.35 20.52 -2.82
CA SER A 56 24.24 21.68 -3.04
C SER A 56 25.12 21.52 -4.29
N GLN A 57 25.39 20.30 -4.71
CA GLN A 57 26.27 19.95 -5.82
C GLN A 57 25.54 19.91 -7.17
N TYR A 58 24.29 19.45 -7.19
CA TYR A 58 23.48 19.24 -8.40
C TYR A 58 22.21 20.09 -8.33
N ALA A 59 22.01 20.96 -9.31
CA ALA A 59 20.85 21.86 -9.37
C ALA A 59 19.51 21.09 -9.50
N GLU A 60 19.55 19.91 -10.11
CA GLU A 60 18.41 19.02 -10.32
C GLU A 60 18.01 18.26 -9.04
N VAL A 61 18.86 18.28 -8.00
CA VAL A 61 18.62 17.53 -6.75
C VAL A 61 18.10 18.46 -5.66
N ARG A 62 16.93 18.13 -5.12
CA ARG A 62 16.33 18.81 -3.97
C ARG A 62 16.18 17.82 -2.83
N THR A 63 16.33 18.29 -1.58
CA THR A 63 16.18 17.44 -0.39
C THR A 63 15.12 17.97 0.55
N PHE A 64 14.42 17.07 1.20
CA PHE A 64 13.44 17.32 2.24
C PHE A 64 13.68 16.33 3.36
N SER A 65 13.67 16.76 4.63
CA SER A 65 13.92 15.91 5.79
C SER A 65 12.66 15.75 6.64
N LEU A 66 12.39 14.52 7.08
CA LEU A 66 11.34 14.19 8.05
C LEU A 66 11.98 13.80 9.38
N HIS A 67 11.29 14.11 10.47
CA HIS A 67 11.78 13.79 11.82
C HIS A 67 11.67 12.30 12.18
N GLU A 68 10.65 11.61 11.64
CA GLU A 68 10.36 10.20 11.95
C GLU A 68 10.13 9.38 10.68
N PRO A 69 10.54 8.09 10.71
CA PRO A 69 10.35 7.20 9.57
C PRO A 69 8.88 6.98 9.21
N CYS A 70 8.43 7.54 8.08
CA CYS A 70 7.08 7.38 7.58
C CYS A 70 7.07 7.45 6.05
N LEU A 71 6.99 6.30 5.36
CA LEU A 71 6.99 6.24 3.90
C LEU A 71 5.84 7.05 3.29
N GLY A 72 4.65 6.99 3.88
CA GLY A 72 3.50 7.72 3.38
C GLY A 72 3.72 9.24 3.43
N GLU A 73 4.34 9.74 4.51
CA GLU A 73 4.68 11.16 4.66
C GLU A 73 5.77 11.57 3.66
N ALA A 74 6.80 10.73 3.50
CA ALA A 74 7.86 10.99 2.54
C ALA A 74 7.32 11.09 1.10
N LEU A 75 6.41 10.20 0.71
CA LEU A 75 5.77 10.25 -0.61
C LEU A 75 4.89 11.49 -0.76
N LYS A 76 4.10 11.86 0.26
CA LYS A 76 3.27 13.07 0.23
C LYS A 76 4.12 14.33 0.11
N THR A 77 5.20 14.43 0.89
CA THR A 77 6.13 15.55 0.86
C THR A 77 6.73 15.71 -0.54
N GLY A 78 7.24 14.62 -1.13
CA GLY A 78 7.77 14.65 -2.47
C GLY A 78 6.72 15.07 -3.51
N VAL A 79 5.55 14.44 -3.49
CA VAL A 79 4.46 14.75 -4.45
C VAL A 79 3.97 16.20 -4.33
N SER A 80 3.85 16.72 -3.12
CA SER A 80 3.35 18.09 -2.89
C SER A 80 4.34 19.16 -3.37
N ASN A 81 5.63 18.89 -3.28
CA ASN A 81 6.71 19.82 -3.67
C ASN A 81 7.24 19.59 -5.09
N ALA A 82 6.70 18.61 -5.83
CA ALA A 82 7.09 18.32 -7.20
C ALA A 82 6.73 19.48 -8.15
N GLU A 83 7.65 19.83 -9.05
CA GLU A 83 7.44 20.92 -10.02
C GLU A 83 6.77 20.44 -11.30
N TYR A 84 7.10 19.22 -11.74
CA TYR A 84 6.57 18.71 -13.00
C TYR A 84 5.24 17.98 -12.85
N GLU A 85 4.48 17.92 -13.93
CA GLU A 85 3.15 17.27 -13.98
C GLU A 85 3.23 15.73 -13.89
N LYS A 86 4.38 15.14 -14.17
CA LYS A 86 4.60 13.69 -14.12
C LYS A 86 5.56 13.35 -13.01
N ILE A 87 5.12 12.52 -12.08
CA ILE A 87 5.85 12.13 -10.88
C ILE A 87 6.19 10.64 -10.98
N VAL A 88 7.44 10.30 -10.71
CA VAL A 88 7.89 8.91 -10.63
C VAL A 88 8.39 8.62 -9.22
N TYR A 89 7.76 7.72 -8.52
CA TYR A 89 8.28 7.14 -7.28
C TYR A 89 9.26 6.02 -7.62
N TYR A 90 10.51 6.20 -7.19
CA TYR A 90 11.60 5.27 -7.50
C TYR A 90 12.48 5.00 -6.26
N PRO A 91 12.93 3.75 -6.03
CA PRO A 91 13.79 3.43 -4.88
C PRO A 91 15.25 3.75 -5.17
N ILE A 92 15.96 4.33 -4.20
CA ILE A 92 17.38 4.71 -4.35
C ILE A 92 18.31 3.50 -4.56
N ASP A 93 17.88 2.30 -4.25
CA ASP A 93 18.70 1.10 -4.29
C ASP A 93 18.91 0.49 -5.69
N LEU A 94 18.36 1.12 -6.71
CA LEU A 94 18.41 0.64 -8.10
C LEU A 94 17.94 -0.81 -8.26
N SER A 95 17.12 -1.29 -7.32
CA SER A 95 16.58 -2.66 -7.36
C SER A 95 15.61 -2.91 -8.51
N VAL A 96 15.16 -1.86 -9.18
CA VAL A 96 14.31 -1.91 -10.39
C VAL A 96 15.12 -1.30 -11.53
N ASN A 97 14.96 -1.83 -12.74
CA ASN A 97 15.65 -1.26 -13.92
C ASN A 97 15.20 0.19 -14.20
N LEU A 98 16.16 1.05 -14.55
CA LEU A 98 15.95 2.49 -14.79
C LEU A 98 15.01 2.77 -15.98
N ASP A 99 14.90 1.85 -16.94
CA ASP A 99 13.98 1.97 -18.09
C ASP A 99 12.53 2.21 -17.69
N PHE A 100 12.15 1.85 -16.44
CA PHE A 100 10.83 2.16 -15.92
C PHE A 100 10.54 3.66 -15.98
N ILE A 101 11.54 4.52 -15.71
CA ILE A 101 11.36 5.98 -15.62
C ILE A 101 10.87 6.56 -16.95
N PRO A 102 11.63 6.54 -18.05
CA PRO A 102 11.19 7.13 -19.32
C PRO A 102 9.94 6.43 -19.89
N ASN A 103 9.81 5.10 -19.70
CA ASN A 103 8.64 4.37 -20.20
C ASN A 103 7.37 4.78 -19.45
N SER A 104 7.42 4.92 -18.13
CA SER A 104 6.27 5.38 -17.34
C SER A 104 5.90 6.83 -17.64
N VAL A 105 6.89 7.72 -17.77
CA VAL A 105 6.68 9.14 -18.14
C VAL A 105 5.94 9.26 -19.49
N ARG A 106 6.29 8.43 -20.47
CA ARG A 106 5.61 8.38 -21.78
C ARG A 106 4.17 7.88 -21.66
N LEU A 107 3.95 6.83 -20.88
CA LEU A 107 2.62 6.24 -20.70
C LEU A 107 1.65 7.13 -19.92
N LEU A 108 2.15 8.06 -19.10
CA LEU A 108 1.32 9.05 -18.40
C LEU A 108 0.66 10.06 -19.35
N ASP A 109 1.03 10.14 -20.63
CA ASP A 109 0.32 10.95 -21.62
C ASP A 109 -1.12 10.42 -21.86
N ALA A 110 -1.32 9.12 -21.75
CA ALA A 110 -2.62 8.47 -21.96
C ALA A 110 -3.25 7.87 -20.68
N ASN A 111 -2.49 7.79 -19.58
CA ASN A 111 -2.92 7.18 -18.34
C ASN A 111 -2.72 8.13 -17.17
N ASP A 112 -3.46 7.89 -16.10
CA ASP A 112 -3.38 8.69 -14.87
C ASP A 112 -2.29 8.15 -13.93
N ILE A 113 -2.06 6.82 -13.97
CA ILE A 113 -1.09 6.11 -13.15
C ILE A 113 -0.43 5.01 -13.99
N VAL A 114 0.86 4.80 -13.76
CA VAL A 114 1.62 3.66 -14.31
C VAL A 114 2.24 2.88 -13.17
N VAL A 115 2.04 1.56 -13.14
CA VAL A 115 2.56 0.67 -12.11
C VAL A 115 3.56 -0.30 -12.72
N GLY A 116 4.77 -0.33 -12.18
CA GLY A 116 5.73 -1.38 -12.49
C GLY A 116 5.32 -2.69 -11.81
N SER A 117 5.31 -3.78 -12.55
CA SER A 117 4.95 -5.08 -12.02
C SER A 117 6.01 -6.14 -12.30
N LYS A 118 6.46 -6.77 -11.23
CA LYS A 118 7.33 -7.95 -11.27
C LYS A 118 6.59 -9.27 -11.50
N ARG A 119 5.30 -9.20 -11.82
CA ARG A 119 4.41 -10.37 -12.01
C ARG A 119 3.87 -10.50 -13.42
N LEU A 120 4.05 -9.51 -14.26
CA LEU A 120 3.70 -9.61 -15.67
C LEU A 120 4.60 -10.59 -16.41
N ARG A 121 4.15 -11.07 -17.56
CA ARG A 121 4.79 -12.16 -18.31
C ARG A 121 6.28 -11.92 -18.60
N ASP A 122 6.65 -10.69 -18.96
CA ASP A 122 8.01 -10.32 -19.35
C ASP A 122 8.85 -9.75 -18.18
N ALA A 123 8.31 -9.80 -16.96
CA ALA A 123 9.00 -9.32 -15.77
C ALA A 123 10.02 -10.36 -15.27
N LYS A 124 11.16 -9.87 -14.74
CA LYS A 124 12.18 -10.70 -14.11
C LYS A 124 12.25 -10.37 -12.62
N ASP A 125 12.15 -11.39 -11.75
CA ASP A 125 12.26 -11.25 -10.30
C ASP A 125 13.38 -12.14 -9.79
N SER A 126 14.57 -11.57 -9.61
CA SER A 126 15.79 -12.26 -9.15
C SER A 126 15.94 -12.29 -7.63
N ARG A 127 14.97 -11.75 -6.88
CA ARG A 127 15.00 -11.72 -5.42
C ARG A 127 15.00 -13.12 -4.79
N PRO A 128 15.51 -13.27 -3.55
CA PRO A 128 15.51 -14.54 -2.82
C PRO A 128 14.11 -15.19 -2.74
N LYS A 129 14.04 -16.51 -2.89
CA LYS A 129 12.77 -17.30 -2.94
C LYS A 129 11.81 -16.94 -1.79
N ARG A 130 12.32 -16.78 -0.55
CA ARG A 130 11.50 -16.43 0.61
C ARG A 130 10.77 -15.08 0.44
N ARG A 131 11.44 -14.06 -0.11
CA ARG A 131 10.81 -12.75 -0.40
C ARG A 131 9.79 -12.84 -1.51
N ARG A 132 10.05 -13.65 -2.55
CA ARG A 132 9.08 -13.88 -3.64
C ARG A 132 7.82 -14.55 -3.13
N ILE A 133 7.94 -15.58 -2.26
CA ILE A 133 6.80 -16.27 -1.65
C ILE A 133 5.97 -15.30 -0.78
N ALA A 134 6.61 -14.56 0.12
CA ALA A 134 5.93 -13.57 0.97
C ALA A 134 5.21 -12.49 0.14
N SER A 135 5.87 -12.00 -0.93
CA SER A 135 5.28 -11.03 -1.85
C SER A 135 4.09 -11.60 -2.63
N ARG A 136 4.13 -12.89 -3.01
CA ARG A 136 2.99 -13.58 -3.66
C ARG A 136 1.82 -13.73 -2.69
N GLY A 137 2.09 -14.16 -1.45
CA GLY A 137 1.08 -14.27 -0.39
C GLY A 137 0.38 -12.94 -0.11
N TYR A 138 1.15 -11.87 0.04
CA TYR A 138 0.61 -10.52 0.21
C TYR A 138 -0.29 -10.11 -0.96
N HIS A 139 0.17 -10.30 -2.20
CA HIS A 139 -0.62 -9.99 -3.39
C HIS A 139 -1.93 -10.78 -3.46
N GLN A 140 -1.90 -12.08 -3.15
CA GLN A 140 -3.12 -12.90 -3.12
C GLN A 140 -4.11 -12.41 -2.05
N ALA A 141 -3.60 -12.02 -0.87
CA ALA A 141 -4.43 -11.42 0.17
C ALA A 141 -5.08 -10.12 -0.30
N VAL A 142 -4.31 -9.21 -0.93
CA VAL A 142 -4.85 -7.97 -1.52
C VAL A 142 -5.92 -8.27 -2.57
N LYS A 143 -5.63 -9.19 -3.50
CA LYS A 143 -6.55 -9.57 -4.56
C LYS A 143 -7.86 -10.16 -4.02
N LEU A 144 -7.76 -11.03 -3.02
CA LEU A 144 -8.94 -11.66 -2.38
C LEU A 144 -9.78 -10.65 -1.61
N LEU A 145 -9.14 -9.79 -0.79
CA LEU A 145 -9.83 -8.85 0.09
C LEU A 145 -10.44 -7.66 -0.66
N PHE A 146 -9.80 -7.20 -1.72
CA PHE A 146 -10.20 -5.97 -2.43
C PHE A 146 -10.68 -6.18 -3.86
N LYS A 147 -10.65 -7.42 -4.35
CA LYS A 147 -11.08 -7.79 -5.72
C LYS A 147 -10.40 -6.91 -6.78
N THR A 148 -9.09 -6.68 -6.64
CA THR A 148 -8.31 -5.83 -7.55
C THR A 148 -7.75 -6.63 -8.72
N ASP A 149 -7.68 -5.98 -9.90
CA ASP A 149 -7.04 -6.51 -11.11
C ASP A 149 -5.56 -6.09 -11.22
N LEU A 150 -5.06 -5.32 -10.25
CA LEU A 150 -3.66 -4.92 -10.21
C LEU A 150 -2.76 -6.13 -10.00
N SER A 151 -1.75 -6.28 -10.84
CA SER A 151 -0.77 -7.36 -10.73
C SER A 151 0.26 -7.13 -9.63
N ASP A 152 0.53 -5.87 -9.30
CA ASP A 152 1.44 -5.48 -8.20
C ASP A 152 1.00 -4.15 -7.58
N THR A 153 1.08 -4.04 -6.25
CA THR A 153 0.77 -2.80 -5.53
C THR A 153 1.97 -2.25 -4.75
N THR A 154 3.09 -2.95 -4.75
CA THR A 154 4.26 -2.65 -3.91
C THR A 154 5.53 -2.35 -4.69
N CYS A 155 5.46 -2.24 -6.01
CA CYS A 155 6.58 -1.92 -6.87
C CYS A 155 6.60 -0.42 -7.23
N VAL A 156 7.53 0.00 -8.07
CA VAL A 156 7.65 1.38 -8.58
C VAL A 156 6.35 1.87 -9.23
N LYS A 157 6.11 3.16 -9.17
CA LYS A 157 4.88 3.78 -9.67
C LYS A 157 5.18 5.15 -10.25
N ALA A 158 4.39 5.52 -11.25
CA ALA A 158 4.37 6.89 -11.75
C ALA A 158 2.94 7.42 -11.78
N TYR A 159 2.79 8.71 -11.60
CA TYR A 159 1.50 9.38 -11.46
C TYR A 159 1.48 10.70 -12.21
N ARG A 160 0.32 11.09 -12.68
CA ARG A 160 0.06 12.51 -12.92
C ARG A 160 0.00 13.22 -11.58
N ARG A 161 0.61 14.41 -11.48
CA ARG A 161 0.74 15.16 -10.21
C ARG A 161 -0.62 15.46 -9.59
N ASP A 162 -1.59 15.94 -10.36
CA ASP A 162 -2.95 16.24 -9.91
C ASP A 162 -3.64 15.01 -9.27
N VAL A 163 -3.47 13.85 -9.91
CA VAL A 163 -3.99 12.57 -9.43
C VAL A 163 -3.29 12.11 -8.16
N ALA A 164 -1.95 12.20 -8.11
CA ALA A 164 -1.17 11.81 -6.94
C ALA A 164 -1.54 12.65 -5.71
N VAL A 165 -1.57 13.98 -5.84
CA VAL A 165 -1.97 14.91 -4.76
C VAL A 165 -3.38 14.57 -4.27
N SER A 166 -4.34 14.42 -5.19
CA SER A 166 -5.72 14.10 -4.83
C SER A 166 -5.86 12.77 -4.11
N LEU A 167 -5.20 11.71 -4.58
CA LEU A 167 -5.31 10.38 -3.97
C LEU A 167 -4.59 10.31 -2.63
N MET A 168 -3.35 10.81 -2.56
CA MET A 168 -2.54 10.71 -1.34
C MET A 168 -3.09 11.58 -0.21
N SER A 169 -3.79 12.68 -0.50
CA SER A 169 -4.46 13.48 0.53
C SER A 169 -5.56 12.72 1.29
N LEU A 170 -6.13 11.70 0.68
CA LEU A 170 -7.22 10.89 1.26
C LEU A 170 -6.73 9.75 2.15
N ILE A 171 -5.45 9.37 2.03
CA ILE A 171 -4.90 8.19 2.70
C ILE A 171 -4.07 8.61 3.91
N PRO A 172 -4.29 8.04 5.11
CA PRO A 172 -3.44 8.27 6.27
C PRO A 172 -1.99 7.82 6.01
N THR A 173 -1.01 8.62 6.41
CA THR A 173 0.41 8.36 6.12
C THR A 173 1.02 7.22 6.93
N GLY A 174 0.52 6.97 8.13
CA GLY A 174 1.08 5.99 9.07
C GLY A 174 0.86 4.50 8.73
N SER A 175 0.21 4.19 7.59
CA SER A 175 -0.05 2.81 7.17
C SER A 175 1.16 2.18 6.49
N ASN A 176 1.57 0.96 6.91
CA ASN A 176 2.61 0.18 6.23
C ASN A 176 2.20 -0.32 4.82
N VAL A 177 0.93 -0.12 4.46
CA VAL A 177 0.35 -0.48 3.16
C VAL A 177 -0.11 0.75 2.37
N PHE A 178 0.37 1.94 2.72
CA PHE A 178 0.02 3.23 2.11
C PHE A 178 -0.01 3.18 0.58
N GLU A 179 1.04 2.66 -0.03
CA GLU A 179 1.14 2.53 -1.49
C GLU A 179 0.02 1.67 -2.09
N THR A 180 -0.38 0.60 -1.38
CA THR A 180 -1.48 -0.27 -1.80
C THR A 180 -2.81 0.45 -1.67
N GLU A 181 -3.02 1.20 -0.57
CA GLU A 181 -4.24 1.98 -0.35
C GLU A 181 -4.44 3.04 -1.43
N VAL A 182 -3.37 3.77 -1.81
CA VAL A 182 -3.41 4.77 -2.89
C VAL A 182 -3.89 4.13 -4.21
N LEU A 183 -3.36 2.95 -4.56
CA LEU A 183 -3.76 2.27 -5.80
C LEU A 183 -5.18 1.69 -5.73
N LEU A 184 -5.60 1.17 -4.59
CA LEU A 184 -6.97 0.68 -4.40
C LEU A 184 -7.98 1.84 -4.49
N GLU A 185 -7.65 3.01 -3.93
CA GLU A 185 -8.48 4.21 -4.06
C GLU A 185 -8.51 4.71 -5.51
N ALA A 186 -7.39 4.68 -6.21
CA ALA A 186 -7.32 5.01 -7.63
C ALA A 186 -8.25 4.10 -8.47
N GLN A 187 -8.20 2.79 -8.22
CA GLN A 187 -9.07 1.82 -8.90
C GLN A 187 -10.55 2.08 -8.58
N ARG A 188 -10.88 2.38 -7.32
CA ARG A 188 -12.24 2.71 -6.90
C ARG A 188 -12.78 3.95 -7.58
N ARG A 189 -11.94 4.96 -7.81
CA ARG A 189 -12.27 6.18 -8.55
C ARG A 189 -12.19 6.04 -10.06
N LYS A 190 -11.90 4.82 -10.55
CA LYS A 190 -11.83 4.48 -11.99
C LYS A 190 -10.76 5.28 -12.75
N HIS A 191 -9.64 5.61 -12.09
CA HIS A 191 -8.48 6.15 -12.80
C HIS A 191 -7.91 5.14 -13.78
N ARG A 192 -7.35 5.65 -14.89
CA ARG A 192 -6.69 4.82 -15.91
C ARG A 192 -5.32 4.39 -15.40
N ILE A 193 -5.18 3.10 -15.10
CA ILE A 193 -3.95 2.52 -14.54
C ILE A 193 -3.32 1.59 -15.59
N ALA A 194 -2.17 1.99 -16.14
CA ALA A 194 -1.35 1.11 -16.95
C ALA A 194 -0.42 0.28 -16.07
N GLN A 195 -0.12 -0.94 -16.51
CA GLN A 195 0.82 -1.82 -15.83
C GLN A 195 1.89 -2.27 -16.81
N ILE A 196 3.17 -2.11 -16.46
CA ILE A 196 4.30 -2.50 -17.30
C ILE A 196 5.23 -3.48 -16.56
N PRO A 197 5.83 -4.44 -17.28
CA PRO A 197 6.77 -5.37 -16.67
C PRO A 197 8.05 -4.64 -16.24
N VAL A 198 8.58 -5.02 -15.08
CA VAL A 198 9.86 -4.52 -14.59
C VAL A 198 10.77 -5.68 -14.18
N SER A 199 12.08 -5.48 -14.33
CA SER A 199 13.08 -6.37 -13.78
C SER A 199 13.44 -5.91 -12.37
N VAL A 200 13.38 -6.82 -11.39
CA VAL A 200 13.71 -6.54 -9.99
C VAL A 200 14.85 -7.44 -9.53
N ASP A 201 15.94 -6.80 -9.12
CA ASP A 201 17.09 -7.47 -8.51
C ASP A 201 17.45 -6.79 -7.18
N ASP A 202 16.97 -7.35 -6.08
CA ASP A 202 17.24 -6.88 -4.72
C ASP A 202 17.88 -8.02 -3.92
N GLN A 203 19.21 -8.07 -3.94
CA GLN A 203 20.03 -9.06 -3.23
C GLN A 203 20.38 -8.61 -1.80
N ARG A 204 20.09 -7.38 -1.42
CA ARG A 204 20.45 -6.84 -0.11
C ARG A 204 19.71 -7.53 1.03
N LYS A 205 20.37 -7.64 2.18
CA LYS A 205 19.69 -8.08 3.41
C LYS A 205 18.68 -7.00 3.83
N GLY A 206 17.41 -7.39 3.96
CA GLY A 206 16.38 -6.45 4.44
C GLY A 206 16.68 -5.98 5.86
N ARG A 207 16.48 -4.69 6.15
CA ARG A 207 16.69 -4.07 7.47
C ARG A 207 15.85 -4.69 8.58
N LEU A 208 14.61 -5.05 8.26
CA LEU A 208 13.69 -5.70 9.20
C LEU A 208 13.52 -7.19 8.87
N PRO A 209 13.38 -8.06 9.88
CA PRO A 209 13.07 -9.47 9.67
C PRO A 209 11.81 -9.63 8.80
N LEU A 210 11.86 -10.59 7.86
CA LEU A 210 10.76 -10.83 6.93
C LEU A 210 9.43 -11.09 7.66
N ARG A 211 9.48 -11.84 8.78
CA ARG A 211 8.31 -12.13 9.63
C ARG A 211 7.65 -10.85 10.14
N TYR A 212 8.42 -9.87 10.58
CA TYR A 212 7.90 -8.58 11.08
C TYR A 212 7.17 -7.82 9.95
N LYS A 213 7.80 -7.72 8.76
CA LYS A 213 7.19 -7.07 7.59
C LYS A 213 5.89 -7.76 7.15
N VAL A 214 5.83 -9.10 7.22
CA VAL A 214 4.64 -9.86 6.86
C VAL A 214 3.52 -9.63 7.87
N VAL A 215 3.84 -9.67 9.17
CA VAL A 215 2.85 -9.48 10.24
C VAL A 215 2.29 -8.05 10.21
N SER A 216 3.16 -7.02 10.19
CA SER A 216 2.71 -5.63 10.22
C SER A 216 1.86 -5.27 8.98
N LYS A 217 2.31 -5.65 7.78
CA LYS A 217 1.49 -5.46 6.57
C LYS A 217 0.20 -6.27 6.59
N GLY A 218 0.22 -7.45 7.18
CA GLY A 218 -0.97 -8.29 7.36
C GLY A 218 -1.99 -7.67 8.31
N GLN A 219 -1.53 -7.10 9.42
CA GLN A 219 -2.37 -6.39 10.38
C GLN A 219 -3.02 -5.15 9.76
N ASP A 220 -2.23 -4.33 9.04
CA ASP A 220 -2.77 -3.15 8.37
C ASP A 220 -3.78 -3.54 7.28
N LEU A 221 -3.48 -4.57 6.50
CA LEU A 221 -4.38 -5.06 5.47
C LEU A 221 -5.70 -5.60 6.08
N ALA A 222 -5.62 -6.28 7.21
CA ALA A 222 -6.80 -6.77 7.94
C ALA A 222 -7.60 -5.60 8.55
N SER A 223 -6.93 -4.56 9.04
CA SER A 223 -7.60 -3.36 9.59
C SER A 223 -8.39 -2.59 8.53
N LEU A 224 -7.92 -2.58 7.28
CA LEU A 224 -8.65 -1.96 6.16
C LEU A 224 -9.94 -2.72 5.80
N ARG A 225 -10.06 -3.98 6.17
CA ARG A 225 -11.22 -4.83 5.90
C ARG A 225 -11.69 -5.56 7.16
N ILE A 226 -11.62 -4.87 8.29
CA ILE A 226 -12.07 -5.41 9.58
C ILE A 226 -13.56 -5.81 9.53
N ASP A 227 -14.35 -5.13 8.69
CA ASP A 227 -15.73 -5.46 8.37
C ASP A 227 -15.88 -6.90 7.85
N VAL A 228 -15.08 -7.26 6.85
CA VAL A 228 -15.12 -8.61 6.23
C VAL A 228 -14.59 -9.65 7.21
N PHE A 229 -13.52 -9.34 7.93
CA PHE A 229 -12.89 -10.27 8.85
C PHE A 229 -13.84 -10.62 10.01
N SER A 230 -14.42 -9.61 10.65
CA SER A 230 -15.35 -9.79 11.76
C SER A 230 -16.63 -10.49 11.32
N LEU A 231 -17.19 -10.07 10.16
CA LEU A 231 -18.40 -10.68 9.61
C LEU A 231 -18.19 -12.16 9.25
N SER A 232 -17.10 -12.49 8.54
CA SER A 232 -16.83 -13.88 8.14
C SER A 232 -16.56 -14.78 9.32
N MET A 233 -15.77 -14.35 10.30
CA MET A 233 -15.53 -15.08 11.54
C MET A 233 -16.84 -15.29 12.33
N GLY A 234 -17.63 -14.23 12.44
CA GLY A 234 -18.94 -14.28 13.12
C GLY A 234 -19.88 -15.30 12.48
N VAL A 235 -19.99 -15.29 11.14
CA VAL A 235 -20.83 -16.26 10.40
C VAL A 235 -20.33 -17.69 10.61
N VAL A 236 -19.03 -17.93 10.53
CA VAL A 236 -18.46 -19.28 10.73
C VAL A 236 -18.76 -19.78 12.14
N LEU A 237 -18.48 -18.99 13.18
CA LEU A 237 -18.77 -19.38 14.57
C LEU A 237 -20.27 -19.64 14.80
N PHE A 238 -21.13 -18.77 14.26
CA PHE A 238 -22.57 -18.92 14.36
C PHE A 238 -23.07 -20.21 13.72
N LEU A 239 -22.60 -20.52 12.49
CA LEU A 239 -22.98 -21.75 11.80
C LEU A 239 -22.46 -22.99 12.50
N VAL A 240 -21.21 -23.01 12.95
CA VAL A 240 -20.62 -24.14 13.68
C VAL A 240 -21.38 -24.37 14.98
N GLY A 241 -21.66 -23.34 15.75
CA GLY A 241 -22.44 -23.43 16.99
C GLY A 241 -23.87 -23.93 16.75
N SER A 242 -24.53 -23.40 15.71
CA SER A 242 -25.90 -23.80 15.35
C SER A 242 -26.00 -25.26 14.88
N LEU A 243 -25.06 -25.68 14.03
CA LEU A 243 -24.97 -27.07 13.56
C LEU A 243 -24.70 -28.03 14.71
N TRP A 244 -23.80 -27.65 15.61
CA TRP A 244 -23.49 -28.47 16.79
C TRP A 244 -24.68 -28.57 17.73
N LEU A 245 -25.37 -27.47 18.04
CA LEU A 245 -26.57 -27.46 18.84
C LEU A 245 -27.69 -28.29 18.19
N GLY A 246 -27.87 -28.19 16.87
CA GLY A 246 -28.82 -29.00 16.10
C GLY A 246 -28.51 -30.48 16.17
N TYR A 247 -27.26 -30.89 16.06
CA TYR A 247 -26.81 -32.26 16.21
C TYR A 247 -27.13 -32.79 17.62
N LEU A 248 -26.81 -32.05 18.68
CA LEU A 248 -27.12 -32.41 20.07
C LEU A 248 -28.63 -32.55 20.30
N SER A 249 -29.42 -31.69 19.69
CA SER A 249 -30.90 -31.75 19.80
C SER A 249 -31.47 -32.97 19.07
N LEU A 250 -30.97 -33.30 17.89
CA LEU A 250 -31.36 -34.49 17.13
C LEU A 250 -30.99 -35.78 17.88
N GLU A 251 -29.80 -35.83 18.47
CA GLU A 251 -29.33 -37.00 19.25
C GLU A 251 -30.26 -37.27 20.45
N LYS A 252 -30.74 -36.21 21.11
CA LYS A 252 -31.70 -36.34 22.22
C LYS A 252 -33.08 -36.77 21.75
N LEU A 253 -33.59 -36.18 20.66
CA LEU A 253 -34.96 -36.42 20.16
C LEU A 253 -35.12 -37.79 19.48
N VAL A 254 -34.12 -38.20 18.69
CA VAL A 254 -34.23 -39.42 17.85
C VAL A 254 -33.74 -40.65 18.59
N PHE A 255 -32.67 -40.54 19.36
CA PHE A 255 -32.05 -41.69 20.05
C PHE A 255 -32.49 -41.84 21.50
N ASN A 256 -33.45 -41.02 21.98
CA ASN A 256 -34.10 -41.09 23.30
C ASN A 256 -33.16 -41.44 24.46
N ARG A 257 -31.91 -40.90 24.40
CA ARG A 257 -30.92 -41.09 25.46
C ARG A 257 -31.39 -40.36 26.72
N GLU A 258 -31.73 -41.18 27.75
CA GLU A 258 -31.99 -40.67 29.08
C GLU A 258 -30.71 -40.06 29.65
N GLY A 259 -30.76 -38.77 29.89
CA GLY A 259 -29.66 -37.99 30.44
C GLY A 259 -29.41 -36.69 29.70
N PHE A 260 -28.95 -35.69 30.42
CA PHE A 260 -28.48 -34.44 29.79
C PHE A 260 -27.24 -34.76 28.99
N LEU A 261 -27.26 -34.51 27.68
CA LEU A 261 -26.06 -34.42 26.86
C LEU A 261 -25.05 -33.59 27.62
N ASN A 262 -23.79 -33.99 27.60
CA ASN A 262 -22.71 -33.35 28.31
C ASN A 262 -22.95 -31.81 28.40
N PRO A 263 -23.26 -31.25 29.59
CA PRO A 263 -23.69 -29.87 29.74
C PRO A 263 -22.65 -28.89 29.20
N TYR A 264 -21.37 -29.29 29.15
CA TYR A 264 -20.30 -28.51 28.58
C TYR A 264 -20.43 -28.37 27.05
N SER A 265 -20.85 -29.42 26.34
CA SER A 265 -21.05 -29.37 24.88
C SER A 265 -22.21 -28.44 24.52
N PHE A 266 -23.28 -28.45 25.29
CA PHE A 266 -24.40 -27.52 25.12
C PHE A 266 -23.96 -26.08 25.38
N LEU A 267 -23.21 -25.83 26.46
CA LEU A 267 -22.71 -24.51 26.82
C LEU A 267 -21.76 -23.97 25.74
N ILE A 268 -20.85 -24.81 25.25
CA ILE A 268 -19.91 -24.43 24.18
C ILE A 268 -20.67 -24.07 22.90
N SER A 269 -21.66 -24.84 22.48
CA SER A 269 -22.44 -24.53 21.28
C SER A 269 -23.21 -23.21 21.42
N MET A 270 -23.78 -22.91 22.58
CA MET A 270 -24.40 -21.61 22.84
C MET A 270 -23.40 -20.45 22.83
N MET A 271 -22.22 -20.64 23.43
CA MET A 271 -21.14 -19.62 23.38
C MET A 271 -20.70 -19.34 21.95
N LEU A 272 -20.55 -20.37 21.11
CA LEU A 272 -20.19 -20.19 19.70
C LEU A 272 -21.26 -19.39 18.94
N ILE A 273 -22.55 -19.68 19.18
CA ILE A 273 -23.67 -18.93 18.59
C ILE A 273 -23.64 -17.47 19.05
N LEU A 274 -23.46 -17.23 20.34
CA LEU A 274 -23.41 -15.88 20.90
C LEU A 274 -22.25 -15.06 20.36
N PHE A 275 -21.01 -15.62 20.40
CA PHE A 275 -19.84 -14.96 19.84
C PHE A 275 -19.96 -14.80 18.33
N GLY A 276 -20.57 -15.74 17.63
CA GLY A 276 -20.87 -15.64 16.21
C GLY A 276 -21.80 -14.46 15.91
N ALA A 277 -22.91 -14.35 16.62
CA ALA A 277 -23.85 -13.23 16.49
C ALA A 277 -23.19 -11.88 16.80
N GLN A 278 -22.37 -11.83 17.87
CA GLN A 278 -21.61 -10.65 18.24
C GLN A 278 -20.59 -10.26 17.16
N GLY A 279 -19.87 -11.23 16.57
CA GLY A 279 -18.94 -11.00 15.46
C GLY A 279 -19.64 -10.47 14.22
N ILE A 280 -20.83 -10.99 13.88
CA ILE A 280 -21.66 -10.47 12.77
C ILE A 280 -22.04 -9.01 13.04
N THR A 281 -22.52 -8.70 14.24
CA THR A 281 -22.92 -7.35 14.63
C THR A 281 -21.74 -6.37 14.53
N TYR A 282 -20.57 -6.73 15.06
CA TYR A 282 -19.36 -5.90 14.93
C TYR A 282 -18.93 -5.71 13.49
N GLY A 283 -19.02 -6.74 12.65
CA GLY A 283 -18.71 -6.63 11.22
C GLY A 283 -19.62 -5.66 10.49
N LEU A 284 -20.92 -5.66 10.79
CA LEU A 284 -21.88 -4.71 10.24
C LEU A 284 -21.63 -3.27 10.71
N PHE A 285 -21.34 -3.06 11.99
CA PHE A 285 -20.96 -1.75 12.52
C PHE A 285 -19.66 -1.23 11.89
N ALA A 286 -18.63 -2.08 11.79
CA ALA A 286 -17.38 -1.72 11.16
C ALA A 286 -17.59 -1.29 9.70
N ARG A 287 -18.45 -2.01 8.96
CA ARG A 287 -18.80 -1.67 7.58
C ARG A 287 -19.49 -0.31 7.48
N LEU A 288 -20.45 -0.04 8.34
CA LEU A 288 -21.13 1.26 8.41
C LEU A 288 -20.14 2.38 8.72
N PHE A 289 -19.26 2.16 9.70
CA PHE A 289 -18.25 3.15 10.09
C PHE A 289 -17.28 3.46 8.96
N LEU A 290 -16.80 2.43 8.23
CA LEU A 290 -15.92 2.62 7.07
C LEU A 290 -16.63 3.40 5.94
N GLN A 291 -17.91 3.17 5.72
CA GLN A 291 -18.72 3.93 4.76
C GLN A 291 -18.84 5.41 5.17
N LEU A 292 -19.21 5.69 6.41
CA LEU A 292 -19.32 7.06 6.93
C LEU A 292 -17.98 7.81 6.87
N ARG A 293 -16.89 7.16 7.29
CA ARG A 293 -15.54 7.75 7.20
C ARG A 293 -15.22 8.13 5.76
N HIS A 294 -15.57 7.28 4.79
CA HIS A 294 -15.34 7.56 3.39
C HIS A 294 -16.14 8.77 2.91
N GLU A 295 -17.42 8.87 3.24
CA GLU A 295 -18.27 10.01 2.86
C GLU A 295 -17.76 11.33 3.45
N ILE A 296 -17.34 11.32 4.71
CA ILE A 296 -16.76 12.51 5.36
C ILE A 296 -15.48 12.95 4.66
N THR A 297 -14.59 12.01 4.33
CA THR A 297 -13.33 12.32 3.65
C THR A 297 -13.57 12.89 2.25
N VAL A 298 -14.52 12.34 1.50
CA VAL A 298 -14.90 12.84 0.16
C VAL A 298 -15.51 14.24 0.25
N ASN A 299 -16.38 14.49 1.22
CA ASN A 299 -17.00 15.80 1.40
C ASN A 299 -15.99 16.88 1.81
N ASN A 300 -15.07 16.55 2.72
CA ASN A 300 -13.99 17.47 3.11
C ASN A 300 -13.07 17.80 1.93
N SER A 301 -12.72 16.84 1.09
CA SER A 301 -11.91 17.09 -0.11
C SER A 301 -12.63 17.96 -1.15
N ARG A 302 -13.95 17.84 -1.30
CA ARG A 302 -14.75 18.69 -2.17
C ARG A 302 -14.81 20.14 -1.65
N ASN A 303 -14.97 20.32 -0.34
CA ASN A 303 -15.00 21.64 0.26
C ASN A 303 -13.65 22.35 0.17
N SER A 304 -12.54 21.65 0.42
CA SER A 304 -11.19 22.20 0.23
C SER A 304 -10.91 22.60 -1.23
N GLY A 305 -11.34 21.80 -2.19
CA GLY A 305 -11.20 22.13 -3.62
C GLY A 305 -12.02 23.32 -4.09
N ASN A 306 -13.12 23.66 -3.40
CA ASN A 306 -13.92 24.85 -3.69
C ASN A 306 -13.30 26.12 -3.07
N VAL A 307 -12.67 26.03 -1.90
CA VAL A 307 -11.96 27.16 -1.26
C VAL A 307 -10.79 27.62 -2.14
N PHE A 308 -9.98 26.71 -2.68
CA PHE A 308 -8.87 27.05 -3.58
C PHE A 308 -9.33 27.65 -4.92
N LYS A 309 -10.57 27.39 -5.36
CA LYS A 309 -11.13 27.99 -6.59
C LYS A 309 -11.71 29.40 -6.34
N GLU A 310 -12.10 29.72 -5.12
CA GLU A 310 -12.58 31.07 -4.76
C GLU A 310 -11.41 32.03 -4.47
N GLU A 311 -10.29 31.54 -3.93
CA GLU A 311 -9.08 32.34 -3.73
C GLU A 311 -8.30 32.62 -5.03
N ALA A 312 -8.57 31.88 -6.10
CA ALA A 312 -7.93 32.05 -7.42
C ALA A 312 -8.74 32.94 -8.40
N LYS A 313 -9.85 33.55 -7.95
CA LYS A 313 -10.64 34.57 -8.66
C LYS A 313 -10.44 35.94 -8.04
#